data_c9382a570fec2065cc572a5752316552
#
_entry.id   c9382a570fec2065cc572a5752316552
#
_cell.length_a   1.000
_cell.length_b   1.000
_cell.length_c   1.000
_cell.angle_alpha   90.00
_cell.angle_beta   90.00
_cell.angle_gamma   90.00
#
_symmetry.space_group_name_H-M   'P 1'
#
loop_
_entity.id
_entity.type
_entity.pdbx_description
1 polymer ?
#
loop_
_entity_poly.entity_id
_entity_poly.type
_entity_poly.pdbx_seq_one_letter_code
_entity_poly.pdbx_strand_id
1 'polypeptide(L)'
;MTGITAEKHDSFISPTADGKVIMEFSGKELIQGEPDASSFPSGGLRATFEARGYTAWDPNSYAFIKDGVLCIPTAFCSYGGEALDNKTPLLRSMEAINRQTLRVLKLFGNTDVTNVRTTVGPEQEYFLIDAEMYDRRPDLIYTGRTLFGAKPPKGQELHDHYFGAIKPRVQAFMTELNEELWKLGILAKTEHNEAAPAQHELAPIFSVTNISTDHNQITMELMQKIARKHGMVCLLHEKPFAGINGSGKHNNWSLATNTGVNLFEPGETPYENAQFLLFLCAVIKAVDEYQDLLRVSVASAGNDHRLGGYEAPPAIVSMYLGTELTEILTAIETDSAYGSHEKEVLKVGVHTLPRFPKDTTDRNRTSPFAFTGNKFEFRMLGSSASIADTNTVINTAVAEELLLFADRLEAAEDFESALHALIKETIVAHKRIIFNGNGYEGAWVEEAEKRGLMNLRATPDCVPCLLAEKNVELFTRHKVFNRAELEARHEIMLENYVKLVNIEALTMLDMARKDVLPAVSGYIHRLTSAALAKKELGGIDMEYELESARQLSKLASEAHRCVHRLDDALASASGDSLTLARSYRDGVLSAMNALRAAVDEMEVYTDASCWPYPSYGAMLFSVR
;
A
#
# COMPACT_ATOMS: atom_id res chain seq x y z
N MET A 1 -8.05 -39.09 -0.64
CA MET A 1 -7.29 -38.98 0.59
C MET A 1 -7.69 -40.14 1.50
N THR A 2 -6.93 -41.20 1.45
CA THR A 2 -7.06 -42.31 2.37
C THR A 2 -5.98 -42.13 3.43
N GLY A 3 -6.36 -41.80 4.65
CA GLY A 3 -5.44 -41.83 5.78
C GLY A 3 -5.47 -40.66 6.80
N ILE A 4 -6.52 -39.83 6.81
CA ILE A 4 -6.72 -38.95 7.95
C ILE A 4 -7.75 -39.63 8.86
N THR A 5 -7.25 -40.33 9.87
CA THR A 5 -8.08 -40.76 11.01
C THR A 5 -8.22 -39.56 11.93
N ALA A 6 -9.40 -38.95 11.94
CA ALA A 6 -9.77 -38.00 12.96
C ALA A 6 -9.90 -38.74 14.30
N GLU A 7 -8.90 -38.65 15.17
CA GLU A 7 -9.08 -38.96 16.57
C GLU A 7 -9.95 -37.85 17.20
N LYS A 8 -10.89 -38.29 18.04
CA LYS A 8 -11.90 -37.52 18.74
C LYS A 8 -11.42 -36.16 19.28
N HIS A 9 -11.54 -35.15 18.48
CA HIS A 9 -11.70 -33.78 18.90
C HIS A 9 -13.05 -33.29 18.37
N ASP A 10 -13.63 -32.23 18.93
CA ASP A 10 -14.91 -31.66 18.53
C ASP A 10 -14.98 -31.14 17.08
N SER A 11 -14.11 -31.64 16.21
CA SER A 11 -14.05 -31.38 14.80
C SER A 11 -14.17 -32.69 14.02
N PHE A 12 -14.92 -32.68 12.92
CA PHE A 12 -14.98 -33.85 12.04
C PHE A 12 -14.81 -33.46 10.57
N ILE A 13 -14.29 -34.39 9.80
CA ILE A 13 -14.14 -34.29 8.35
C ILE A 13 -15.13 -35.24 7.73
N SER A 14 -16.11 -34.74 6.99
CA SER A 14 -17.09 -35.55 6.27
C SER A 14 -16.92 -35.38 4.75
N PRO A 15 -16.64 -36.45 3.99
CA PRO A 15 -16.70 -36.39 2.53
C PRO A 15 -18.18 -36.31 2.10
N THR A 16 -18.48 -35.38 1.21
CA THR A 16 -19.79 -35.29 0.55
C THR A 16 -19.87 -36.25 -0.63
N ALA A 17 -21.07 -36.58 -1.10
CA ALA A 17 -21.30 -37.49 -2.21
C ALA A 17 -20.69 -37.04 -3.55
N ASP A 18 -20.40 -35.73 -3.69
CA ASP A 18 -19.74 -35.11 -4.84
C ASP A 18 -18.21 -34.95 -4.65
N GLY A 19 -17.66 -35.58 -3.61
CA GLY A 19 -16.20 -35.58 -3.35
C GLY A 19 -15.67 -34.33 -2.66
N LYS A 20 -16.55 -33.40 -2.23
CA LYS A 20 -16.16 -32.26 -1.39
C LYS A 20 -15.88 -32.73 0.03
N VAL A 21 -15.00 -32.02 0.71
CA VAL A 21 -14.69 -32.24 2.11
C VAL A 21 -15.26 -31.10 2.92
N ILE A 22 -16.17 -31.41 3.85
CA ILE A 22 -16.66 -30.46 4.84
C ILE A 22 -15.86 -30.69 6.12
N MET A 23 -15.21 -29.64 6.61
CA MET A 23 -14.57 -29.61 7.91
C MET A 23 -15.38 -28.74 8.84
N GLU A 24 -15.79 -29.29 9.98
CA GLU A 24 -16.41 -28.54 11.05
C GLU A 24 -15.47 -28.55 12.26
N PHE A 25 -15.18 -27.37 12.77
CA PHE A 25 -14.45 -27.18 14.02
C PHE A 25 -15.37 -26.57 15.06
N SER A 26 -15.37 -27.12 16.26
CA SER A 26 -16.17 -26.59 17.36
C SER A 26 -15.39 -25.47 18.08
N GLY A 27 -15.65 -24.24 17.71
CA GLY A 27 -15.13 -23.10 18.47
C GLY A 27 -13.67 -22.75 18.21
N LYS A 28 -12.90 -22.48 19.25
CA LYS A 28 -11.54 -21.93 19.21
C LYS A 28 -10.51 -23.03 19.27
N GLU A 29 -10.27 -23.71 18.16
CA GLU A 29 -9.41 -24.88 18.10
C GLU A 29 -7.93 -24.50 17.95
N LEU A 30 -7.08 -25.23 18.68
CA LEU A 30 -5.63 -25.20 18.51
C LEU A 30 -5.23 -26.20 17.41
N ILE A 31 -4.64 -25.70 16.31
CA ILE A 31 -4.23 -26.55 15.18
C ILE A 31 -2.88 -27.20 15.47
N GLN A 32 -1.95 -26.42 16.04
CA GLN A 32 -0.62 -26.90 16.40
C GLN A 32 -0.14 -26.22 17.68
N GLY A 33 0.33 -27.02 18.65
CA GLY A 33 0.78 -26.53 19.94
C GLY A 33 2.22 -26.03 19.98
N GLU A 34 3.04 -26.33 18.97
CA GLU A 34 4.46 -26.02 18.99
C GLU A 34 5.02 -25.69 17.59
N PRO A 35 4.49 -24.67 16.85
CA PRO A 35 5.13 -24.24 15.62
C PRO A 35 6.50 -23.60 15.93
N ASP A 36 7.45 -23.75 15.02
CA ASP A 36 8.75 -23.07 15.13
C ASP A 36 8.58 -21.57 14.79
N ALA A 37 8.55 -20.73 15.83
CA ALA A 37 8.35 -19.30 15.68
C ALA A 37 9.56 -18.58 15.04
N SER A 38 10.73 -19.23 14.94
CA SER A 38 11.91 -18.66 14.28
C SER A 38 11.72 -18.47 12.78
N SER A 39 10.73 -19.14 12.19
CA SER A 39 10.35 -19.01 10.77
C SER A 39 9.40 -17.85 10.47
N PHE A 40 8.97 -17.05 11.46
CA PHE A 40 8.07 -15.89 11.31
C PHE A 40 8.83 -14.55 11.36
N PRO A 41 9.60 -14.16 10.33
CA PRO A 41 10.52 -13.02 10.42
C PRO A 41 9.82 -11.66 10.40
N SER A 42 8.66 -11.53 9.77
CA SER A 42 8.01 -10.22 9.52
C SER A 42 6.95 -9.82 10.54
N GLY A 43 6.66 -10.66 11.51
CA GLY A 43 5.69 -10.37 12.57
C GLY A 43 6.14 -10.86 13.93
N GLY A 44 7.25 -11.61 13.99
CA GLY A 44 7.73 -12.25 15.19
C GLY A 44 8.42 -11.31 16.16
N LEU A 45 8.47 -11.72 17.41
CA LEU A 45 9.26 -11.07 18.43
C LEU A 45 10.73 -11.52 18.34
N ARG A 46 11.63 -10.57 18.15
CA ARG A 46 13.08 -10.83 18.14
C ARG A 46 13.65 -11.22 19.50
N ALA A 47 12.94 -10.87 20.57
CA ALA A 47 13.36 -11.07 21.96
C ALA A 47 12.78 -12.32 22.60
N THR A 48 12.13 -13.22 21.86
CA THR A 48 11.65 -14.49 22.43
C THR A 48 12.82 -15.43 22.59
N PHE A 49 13.01 -15.93 23.81
CA PHE A 49 13.99 -16.97 24.11
C PHE A 49 13.51 -18.35 23.63
N GLU A 50 12.23 -18.50 23.32
CA GLU A 50 11.62 -19.74 22.86
C GLU A 50 11.15 -19.59 21.43
N ALA A 51 11.66 -20.45 20.54
CA ALA A 51 11.27 -20.49 19.13
C ALA A 51 9.90 -21.18 18.90
N ARG A 52 9.13 -21.42 19.93
CA ARG A 52 7.86 -22.16 19.91
C ARG A 52 6.68 -21.26 20.20
N GLY A 53 5.51 -21.62 19.68
CA GLY A 53 4.30 -20.88 19.89
C GLY A 53 3.05 -21.73 19.65
N TYR A 54 1.95 -21.07 19.40
CA TYR A 54 0.67 -21.68 19.10
C TYR A 54 0.16 -21.23 17.75
N THR A 55 -0.45 -22.19 17.03
CA THR A 55 -1.21 -21.94 15.80
C THR A 55 -2.67 -22.21 16.09
N ALA A 56 -3.49 -21.16 16.07
CA ALA A 56 -4.92 -21.25 16.30
C ALA A 56 -5.69 -20.98 15.00
N TRP A 57 -6.73 -21.77 14.74
CA TRP A 57 -7.65 -21.49 13.63
C TRP A 57 -8.45 -20.21 13.90
N ASP A 58 -8.62 -19.39 12.85
CA ASP A 58 -9.53 -18.26 12.91
C ASP A 58 -10.92 -18.64 12.41
N PRO A 59 -11.90 -18.84 13.30
CA PRO A 59 -13.23 -19.29 12.94
C PRO A 59 -14.06 -18.23 12.16
N ASN A 60 -13.58 -16.98 12.08
CA ASN A 60 -14.20 -15.92 11.30
C ASN A 60 -13.71 -15.88 9.84
N SER A 61 -12.75 -16.76 9.48
CA SER A 61 -12.24 -16.89 8.14
C SER A 61 -12.42 -18.32 7.64
N TYR A 62 -12.94 -18.47 6.42
CA TYR A 62 -13.29 -19.77 5.88
C TYR A 62 -12.06 -20.57 5.46
N ALA A 63 -12.02 -21.86 5.80
CA ALA A 63 -11.09 -22.79 5.20
C ALA A 63 -11.42 -23.00 3.71
N PHE A 64 -10.42 -23.16 2.87
CA PHE A 64 -10.59 -23.28 1.42
C PHE A 64 -9.60 -24.28 0.82
N ILE A 65 -9.89 -24.76 -0.39
CA ILE A 65 -8.98 -25.63 -1.14
C ILE A 65 -8.37 -24.84 -2.29
N LYS A 66 -7.04 -24.75 -2.30
CA LYS A 66 -6.25 -24.15 -3.36
C LYS A 66 -5.19 -25.14 -3.82
N ASP A 67 -5.10 -25.37 -5.15
CA ASP A 67 -4.13 -26.29 -5.74
C ASP A 67 -4.19 -27.72 -5.17
N GLY A 68 -5.38 -28.18 -4.76
CA GLY A 68 -5.57 -29.48 -4.11
C GLY A 68 -5.11 -29.55 -2.64
N VAL A 69 -4.73 -28.43 -2.06
CA VAL A 69 -4.31 -28.29 -0.66
C VAL A 69 -5.39 -27.61 0.15
N LEU A 70 -5.74 -28.21 1.30
CA LEU A 70 -6.62 -27.57 2.28
C LEU A 70 -5.84 -26.48 3.02
N CYS A 71 -6.31 -25.25 2.89
CA CYS A 71 -5.78 -24.07 3.55
C CYS A 71 -6.72 -23.66 4.68
N ILE A 72 -6.20 -23.54 5.88
CA ILE A 72 -6.94 -23.11 7.07
C ILE A 72 -6.35 -21.78 7.54
N PRO A 73 -7.13 -20.69 7.54
CA PRO A 73 -6.67 -19.41 8.08
C PRO A 73 -6.36 -19.51 9.57
N THR A 74 -5.17 -19.07 9.95
CA THR A 74 -4.66 -19.23 11.30
C THR A 74 -4.07 -17.94 11.85
N ALA A 75 -4.08 -17.83 13.17
CA ALA A 75 -3.34 -16.84 13.94
C ALA A 75 -2.18 -17.52 14.66
N PHE A 76 -1.05 -16.80 14.81
CA PHE A 76 0.15 -17.29 15.46
C PHE A 76 0.50 -16.43 16.67
N CYS A 77 0.75 -17.07 17.80
CA CYS A 77 1.23 -16.39 19.00
C CYS A 77 2.34 -17.18 19.70
N SER A 78 3.18 -16.47 20.44
CA SER A 78 4.20 -17.07 21.30
C SER A 78 3.57 -17.79 22.49
N TYR A 79 4.36 -18.51 23.28
CA TYR A 79 3.90 -19.08 24.54
C TYR A 79 3.48 -18.02 25.57
N GLY A 80 4.04 -16.81 25.49
CA GLY A 80 3.63 -15.66 26.29
C GLY A 80 2.33 -15.00 25.84
N GLY A 81 1.83 -15.36 24.64
CA GLY A 81 0.64 -14.79 24.04
C GLY A 81 0.90 -13.57 23.14
N GLU A 82 2.18 -13.23 22.89
CA GLU A 82 2.54 -12.16 21.96
C GLU A 82 2.22 -12.57 20.51
N ALA A 83 1.76 -11.62 19.72
CA ALA A 83 1.45 -11.83 18.32
C ALA A 83 2.72 -12.04 17.49
N LEU A 84 2.79 -13.16 16.75
CA LEU A 84 3.87 -13.50 15.82
C LEU A 84 3.49 -13.22 14.36
N ASP A 85 2.30 -12.70 14.14
CA ASP A 85 1.72 -12.39 12.82
C ASP A 85 1.12 -10.97 12.79
N ASN A 86 0.52 -10.59 11.66
CA ASN A 86 -0.23 -9.35 11.52
C ASN A 86 -1.74 -9.56 11.69
N LYS A 87 -2.21 -10.82 11.68
CA LYS A 87 -3.63 -11.15 11.84
C LYS A 87 -4.11 -10.96 13.28
N THR A 88 -3.34 -11.39 14.26
CA THR A 88 -3.69 -11.24 15.68
C THR A 88 -3.89 -9.78 16.09
N PRO A 89 -2.97 -8.84 15.77
CA PRO A 89 -3.20 -7.42 16.05
C PRO A 89 -4.41 -6.85 15.32
N LEU A 90 -4.65 -7.27 14.07
CA LEU A 90 -5.84 -6.85 13.31
C LEU A 90 -7.13 -7.28 14.04
N LEU A 91 -7.24 -8.53 14.45
CA LEU A 91 -8.41 -9.04 15.19
C LEU A 91 -8.60 -8.29 16.52
N ARG A 92 -7.52 -8.06 17.28
CA ARG A 92 -7.55 -7.27 18.52
C ARG A 92 -8.05 -5.84 18.26
N SER A 93 -7.62 -5.19 17.18
CA SER A 93 -8.07 -3.85 16.80
C SER A 93 -9.55 -3.81 16.41
N MET A 94 -10.03 -4.84 15.72
CA MET A 94 -11.45 -4.98 15.37
C MET A 94 -12.32 -5.17 16.63
N GLU A 95 -11.85 -5.92 17.61
CA GLU A 95 -12.55 -6.04 18.90
C GLU A 95 -12.55 -4.72 19.68
N ALA A 96 -11.46 -3.96 19.62
CA ALA A 96 -11.35 -2.66 20.28
C ALA A 96 -12.37 -1.66 19.72
N ILE A 97 -12.39 -1.49 18.40
CA ILE A 97 -13.33 -0.55 17.76
C ILE A 97 -14.79 -1.00 17.92
N ASN A 98 -15.08 -2.29 17.82
CA ASN A 98 -16.42 -2.84 18.09
C ASN A 98 -16.91 -2.44 19.48
N ARG A 99 -16.09 -2.62 20.51
CA ARG A 99 -16.44 -2.31 21.89
C ARG A 99 -16.80 -0.84 22.08
N GLN A 100 -16.00 0.06 21.55
CA GLN A 100 -16.21 1.49 21.74
C GLN A 100 -17.37 2.01 20.88
N THR A 101 -17.51 1.51 19.66
CA THR A 101 -18.64 1.84 18.79
C THR A 101 -19.97 1.44 19.42
N LEU A 102 -20.05 0.25 20.03
CA LEU A 102 -21.28 -0.20 20.72
C LEU A 102 -21.66 0.70 21.92
N ARG A 103 -20.67 1.25 22.64
CA ARG A 103 -20.94 2.22 23.72
C ARG A 103 -21.60 3.48 23.14
N VAL A 104 -21.01 4.04 22.10
CA VAL A 104 -21.55 5.24 21.42
C VAL A 104 -22.96 4.98 20.87
N LEU A 105 -23.16 3.87 20.16
CA LEU A 105 -24.47 3.54 19.58
C LEU A 105 -25.58 3.39 20.62
N LYS A 106 -25.28 2.87 21.82
CA LYS A 106 -26.24 2.80 22.92
C LYS A 106 -26.71 4.18 23.37
N LEU A 107 -25.84 5.18 23.36
CA LEU A 107 -26.20 6.57 23.72
C LEU A 107 -27.18 7.19 22.71
N PHE A 108 -27.12 6.76 21.45
CA PHE A 108 -28.09 7.12 20.40
C PHE A 108 -29.35 6.24 20.40
N GLY A 109 -29.52 5.33 21.37
CA GLY A 109 -30.70 4.46 21.48
C GLY A 109 -30.69 3.23 20.57
N ASN A 110 -29.56 2.90 19.92
CA ASN A 110 -29.42 1.69 19.11
C ASN A 110 -29.21 0.46 20.01
N THR A 111 -30.31 -0.12 20.49
CA THR A 111 -30.29 -1.25 21.45
C THR A 111 -30.31 -2.64 20.79
N ASP A 112 -30.61 -2.70 19.50
CA ASP A 112 -30.67 -3.91 18.68
C ASP A 112 -29.30 -4.26 18.04
N VAL A 113 -28.35 -3.31 18.03
CA VAL A 113 -27.00 -3.53 17.55
C VAL A 113 -26.18 -4.28 18.61
N THR A 114 -25.75 -5.49 18.27
CA THR A 114 -24.95 -6.36 19.14
C THR A 114 -23.49 -6.50 18.70
N ASN A 115 -23.18 -6.13 17.45
CA ASN A 115 -21.84 -6.21 16.89
C ASN A 115 -21.63 -5.16 15.81
N VAL A 116 -20.45 -4.57 15.79
CA VAL A 116 -20.00 -3.67 14.73
C VAL A 116 -18.72 -4.23 14.13
N ARG A 117 -18.61 -4.20 12.82
CA ARG A 117 -17.46 -4.71 12.08
C ARG A 117 -16.88 -3.63 11.20
N THR A 118 -15.56 -3.59 11.12
CA THR A 118 -14.89 -2.83 10.08
C THR A 118 -14.98 -3.61 8.77
N THR A 119 -15.21 -2.89 7.69
CA THR A 119 -15.23 -3.43 6.32
C THR A 119 -14.19 -2.75 5.48
N VAL A 120 -13.60 -3.48 4.54
CA VAL A 120 -12.59 -2.93 3.64
C VAL A 120 -12.69 -3.55 2.24
N GLY A 121 -12.43 -2.73 1.23
CA GLY A 121 -12.23 -3.14 -0.17
C GLY A 121 -10.91 -2.57 -0.66
N PRO A 122 -9.83 -3.37 -0.73
CA PRO A 122 -8.55 -2.90 -1.24
C PRO A 122 -8.54 -2.95 -2.77
N GLU A 123 -8.24 -1.84 -3.42
CA GLU A 123 -8.02 -1.76 -4.86
C GLU A 123 -6.56 -2.09 -5.15
N GLN A 124 -6.29 -3.17 -5.87
CA GLN A 124 -4.95 -3.68 -6.11
C GLN A 124 -4.42 -3.22 -7.46
N GLU A 125 -3.46 -2.29 -7.47
CA GLU A 125 -2.71 -1.92 -8.67
C GLU A 125 -1.52 -2.85 -8.88
N TYR A 126 -1.16 -3.10 -10.15
CA TYR A 126 -0.07 -3.97 -10.54
C TYR A 126 0.41 -3.70 -11.97
N PHE A 127 1.64 -4.15 -12.31
CA PHE A 127 2.14 -4.14 -13.67
C PHE A 127 2.20 -5.55 -14.24
N LEU A 128 1.92 -5.67 -15.56
CA LEU A 128 2.13 -6.90 -16.33
C LEU A 128 3.16 -6.65 -17.43
N ILE A 129 4.26 -7.37 -17.37
CA ILE A 129 5.31 -7.32 -18.40
C ILE A 129 5.55 -8.70 -18.98
N ASP A 130 6.14 -8.75 -20.16
CA ASP A 130 6.51 -9.99 -20.81
C ASP A 130 7.54 -10.79 -19.99
N ALA A 131 7.33 -12.10 -19.83
CA ALA A 131 8.19 -12.94 -19.04
C ALA A 131 9.63 -13.03 -19.60
N GLU A 132 9.80 -13.02 -20.94
CA GLU A 132 11.13 -13.04 -21.55
C GLU A 132 11.92 -11.75 -21.25
N MET A 133 11.24 -10.60 -21.15
CA MET A 133 11.85 -9.35 -20.75
C MET A 133 12.26 -9.36 -19.29
N TYR A 134 11.38 -9.86 -18.41
CA TYR A 134 11.65 -9.99 -16.98
C TYR A 134 12.85 -10.91 -16.69
N ASP A 135 12.91 -12.08 -17.35
CA ASP A 135 13.95 -13.08 -17.10
C ASP A 135 15.36 -12.59 -17.49
N ARG A 136 15.45 -11.49 -18.25
CA ARG A 136 16.67 -10.79 -18.62
C ARG A 136 17.03 -9.59 -17.72
N ARG A 137 16.27 -9.38 -16.63
CA ARG A 137 16.42 -8.21 -15.73
C ARG A 137 16.73 -8.66 -14.31
N PRO A 138 18.01 -8.81 -13.92
CA PRO A 138 18.38 -9.21 -12.56
C PRO A 138 17.80 -8.31 -11.48
N ASP A 139 17.70 -7.01 -11.72
CA ASP A 139 17.09 -6.06 -10.80
C ASP A 139 15.60 -6.35 -10.54
N LEU A 140 14.81 -6.67 -11.56
CA LEU A 140 13.41 -7.06 -11.36
C LEU A 140 13.31 -8.40 -10.62
N ILE A 141 14.20 -9.34 -10.88
CA ILE A 141 14.22 -10.67 -10.25
C ILE A 141 14.55 -10.54 -8.75
N TYR A 142 15.58 -9.76 -8.38
CA TYR A 142 16.07 -9.69 -7.02
C TYR A 142 15.37 -8.62 -6.17
N THR A 143 14.90 -7.53 -6.79
CA THR A 143 14.39 -6.36 -6.07
C THR A 143 12.96 -5.98 -6.40
N GLY A 144 12.37 -6.54 -7.45
CA GLY A 144 11.02 -6.21 -7.94
C GLY A 144 10.94 -4.87 -8.68
N ARG A 145 12.04 -4.10 -8.77
CA ARG A 145 12.09 -2.81 -9.48
C ARG A 145 13.32 -2.68 -10.36
N THR A 146 13.23 -1.82 -11.37
CA THR A 146 14.36 -1.49 -12.23
C THR A 146 15.33 -0.56 -11.51
N LEU A 147 16.60 -0.94 -11.45
CA LEU A 147 17.68 -0.12 -10.88
C LEU A 147 18.33 0.79 -11.94
N PHE A 148 18.25 0.39 -13.22
CA PHE A 148 18.66 1.15 -14.39
C PHE A 148 17.53 1.17 -15.43
N GLY A 149 17.48 2.21 -16.25
CA GLY A 149 16.57 2.32 -17.39
C GLY A 149 16.35 3.77 -17.82
N ALA A 150 16.80 4.08 -19.03
CA ALA A 150 16.57 5.37 -19.66
C ALA A 150 15.08 5.59 -19.95
N LYS A 151 14.64 6.84 -19.85
CA LYS A 151 13.26 7.22 -20.17
C LYS A 151 12.98 6.93 -21.65
N PRO A 152 11.89 6.17 -21.96
CA PRO A 152 11.51 5.91 -23.35
C PRO A 152 10.92 7.17 -24.00
N PRO A 153 10.88 7.24 -25.35
CA PRO A 153 10.27 8.37 -26.07
C PRO A 153 8.81 8.62 -25.74
N LYS A 154 8.08 7.57 -25.32
CA LYS A 154 6.69 7.63 -24.89
C LYS A 154 6.55 6.96 -23.53
N GLY A 155 5.86 7.63 -22.62
CA GLY A 155 5.44 7.11 -21.31
C GLY A 155 3.90 7.14 -21.20
N GLN A 156 3.41 7.88 -20.23
CA GLN A 156 1.97 8.02 -19.92
C GLN A 156 1.37 9.38 -20.32
N GLU A 157 2.09 10.19 -21.10
CA GLU A 157 1.77 11.60 -21.36
C GLU A 157 0.42 11.80 -22.04
N LEU A 158 -0.04 10.81 -22.84
CA LEU A 158 -1.28 10.90 -23.61
C LEU A 158 -2.49 10.31 -22.86
N HIS A 159 -2.28 9.69 -21.71
CA HIS A 159 -3.32 8.93 -20.98
C HIS A 159 -4.04 7.86 -21.84
N ASP A 160 -3.43 7.45 -22.94
CA ASP A 160 -4.02 6.54 -23.92
C ASP A 160 -4.05 5.08 -23.45
N HIS A 161 -3.32 4.73 -22.42
CA HIS A 161 -3.43 3.43 -21.78
C HIS A 161 -4.67 3.34 -20.89
N TYR A 162 -4.92 4.34 -20.04
CA TYR A 162 -6.08 4.38 -19.15
C TYR A 162 -7.41 4.30 -19.91
N PHE A 163 -7.53 5.05 -21.01
CA PHE A 163 -8.72 5.05 -21.86
C PHE A 163 -8.68 4.02 -23.01
N GLY A 164 -7.60 3.25 -23.10
CA GLY A 164 -7.39 2.26 -24.14
C GLY A 164 -8.14 0.95 -23.89
N ALA A 165 -8.32 0.16 -24.95
CA ALA A 165 -8.85 -1.18 -24.82
C ALA A 165 -7.86 -2.10 -24.08
N ILE A 166 -8.39 -3.01 -23.27
CA ILE A 166 -7.57 -4.08 -22.64
C ILE A 166 -7.05 -4.98 -23.75
N LYS A 167 -5.75 -5.24 -23.75
CA LYS A 167 -5.10 -6.08 -24.76
C LYS A 167 -5.53 -7.55 -24.63
N PRO A 168 -5.66 -8.32 -25.72
CA PRO A 168 -6.20 -9.69 -25.67
C PRO A 168 -5.50 -10.62 -24.68
N ARG A 169 -4.18 -10.54 -24.57
CA ARG A 169 -3.40 -11.37 -23.64
C ARG A 169 -3.65 -10.99 -22.19
N VAL A 170 -3.80 -9.70 -21.90
CA VAL A 170 -4.16 -9.18 -20.59
C VAL A 170 -5.61 -9.56 -20.25
N GLN A 171 -6.53 -9.47 -21.21
CA GLN A 171 -7.92 -9.89 -21.03
C GLN A 171 -8.02 -11.37 -20.66
N ALA A 172 -7.24 -12.25 -21.32
CA ALA A 172 -7.21 -13.67 -21.01
C ALA A 172 -6.70 -13.94 -19.58
N PHE A 173 -5.66 -13.21 -19.16
CA PHE A 173 -5.16 -13.24 -17.78
C PHE A 173 -6.24 -12.80 -16.77
N MET A 174 -6.88 -11.67 -16.99
CA MET A 174 -7.91 -11.13 -16.11
C MET A 174 -9.10 -12.09 -15.98
N THR A 175 -9.51 -12.70 -17.10
CA THR A 175 -10.60 -13.69 -17.11
C THR A 175 -10.25 -14.91 -16.25
N GLU A 176 -9.08 -15.52 -16.44
CA GLU A 176 -8.66 -16.66 -15.63
C GLU A 176 -8.48 -16.30 -14.15
N LEU A 177 -7.92 -15.11 -13.87
CA LEU A 177 -7.76 -14.61 -12.50
C LEU A 177 -9.12 -14.51 -11.80
N ASN A 178 -10.10 -13.90 -12.43
CA ASN A 178 -11.45 -13.79 -11.89
C ASN A 178 -12.09 -15.14 -11.60
N GLU A 179 -11.98 -16.09 -12.52
CA GLU A 179 -12.53 -17.43 -12.33
C GLU A 179 -11.90 -18.15 -11.14
N GLU A 180 -10.58 -18.05 -10.97
CA GLU A 180 -9.87 -18.67 -9.85
C GLU A 180 -10.20 -17.95 -8.51
N LEU A 181 -10.32 -16.62 -8.51
CA LEU A 181 -10.73 -15.85 -7.33
C LEU A 181 -12.17 -16.19 -6.91
N TRP A 182 -13.11 -16.28 -7.85
CA TRP A 182 -14.51 -16.64 -7.54
C TRP A 182 -14.65 -18.05 -6.97
N LYS A 183 -13.85 -19.01 -7.42
CA LYS A 183 -13.80 -20.36 -6.83
C LYS A 183 -13.40 -20.36 -5.36
N LEU A 184 -12.64 -19.36 -4.94
CA LEU A 184 -12.20 -19.16 -3.56
C LEU A 184 -13.12 -18.21 -2.76
N GLY A 185 -14.23 -17.75 -3.35
CA GLY A 185 -15.17 -16.83 -2.72
C GLY A 185 -14.68 -15.38 -2.70
N ILE A 186 -13.63 -15.04 -3.44
CA ILE A 186 -13.10 -13.68 -3.58
C ILE A 186 -13.83 -13.01 -4.73
N LEU A 187 -14.67 -12.02 -4.41
CA LEU A 187 -15.52 -11.37 -5.40
C LEU A 187 -14.78 -10.22 -6.08
N ALA A 188 -13.90 -10.53 -7.02
CA ALA A 188 -13.33 -9.55 -7.94
C ALA A 188 -14.46 -8.98 -8.82
N LYS A 189 -14.53 -7.66 -8.96
CA LYS A 189 -15.64 -6.97 -9.63
C LYS A 189 -15.18 -6.14 -10.82
N THR A 190 -14.12 -5.37 -10.65
CA THR A 190 -13.68 -4.39 -11.62
C THR A 190 -12.22 -4.60 -11.94
N GLU A 191 -11.90 -4.65 -13.22
CA GLU A 191 -10.53 -4.68 -13.73
C GLU A 191 -10.43 -3.70 -14.90
N HIS A 192 -9.38 -2.89 -14.90
CA HIS A 192 -9.15 -1.89 -15.94
C HIS A 192 -7.67 -1.56 -16.10
N ASN A 193 -7.34 -0.83 -17.15
CA ASN A 193 -6.03 -0.25 -17.33
C ASN A 193 -5.84 0.96 -16.41
N GLU A 194 -4.64 1.10 -15.87
CA GLU A 194 -4.19 2.27 -15.14
C GLU A 194 -3.43 3.27 -16.02
N ALA A 195 -3.02 4.43 -15.45
CA ALA A 195 -2.44 5.53 -16.19
C ALA A 195 -1.08 5.18 -16.83
N ALA A 196 -0.22 4.42 -16.14
CA ALA A 196 1.05 4.00 -16.70
C ALA A 196 0.89 2.87 -17.73
N PRO A 197 1.70 2.85 -18.80
CA PRO A 197 1.74 1.70 -19.70
C PRO A 197 2.02 0.41 -18.94
N ALA A 198 1.34 -0.67 -19.31
CA ALA A 198 1.41 -2.00 -18.69
C ALA A 198 0.91 -2.07 -17.24
N GLN A 199 0.30 -1.00 -16.70
CA GLN A 199 -0.31 -0.97 -15.38
C GLN A 199 -1.81 -1.26 -15.44
N HIS A 200 -2.30 -1.98 -14.45
CA HIS A 200 -3.70 -2.42 -14.32
C HIS A 200 -4.13 -2.37 -12.86
N GLU A 201 -5.44 -2.41 -12.62
CA GLU A 201 -6.03 -2.47 -11.29
C GLU A 201 -7.11 -3.54 -11.21
N LEU A 202 -7.22 -4.17 -10.04
CA LEU A 202 -8.31 -5.04 -9.65
C LEU A 202 -8.97 -4.51 -8.38
N ALA A 203 -10.28 -4.27 -8.42
CA ALA A 203 -11.08 -3.86 -7.28
C ALA A 203 -12.07 -4.95 -6.88
N PRO A 204 -11.96 -5.55 -5.68
CA PRO A 204 -12.91 -6.51 -5.17
C PRO A 204 -14.14 -5.82 -4.55
N ILE A 205 -15.22 -6.57 -4.37
CA ILE A 205 -16.31 -6.16 -3.49
C ILE A 205 -15.77 -6.18 -2.05
N PHE A 206 -16.07 -5.13 -1.28
CA PHE A 206 -15.65 -5.03 0.12
C PHE A 206 -16.23 -6.16 0.98
N SER A 207 -15.51 -6.54 2.01
CA SER A 207 -15.96 -7.49 3.03
C SER A 207 -15.43 -7.11 4.41
N VAL A 208 -15.71 -7.92 5.42
CA VAL A 208 -15.15 -7.75 6.77
C VAL A 208 -13.62 -7.70 6.68
N THR A 209 -13.01 -6.76 7.37
CA THR A 209 -11.57 -6.43 7.22
C THR A 209 -10.66 -7.64 7.37
N ASN A 210 -10.93 -8.54 8.32
CA ASN A 210 -10.16 -9.78 8.48
C ASN A 210 -10.20 -10.66 7.21
N ILE A 211 -11.40 -10.90 6.68
CA ILE A 211 -11.59 -11.70 5.45
C ILE A 211 -10.95 -11.01 4.24
N SER A 212 -11.17 -9.71 4.07
CA SER A 212 -10.55 -8.94 2.98
C SER A 212 -9.04 -8.97 3.02
N THR A 213 -8.45 -9.00 4.21
CA THR A 213 -6.99 -9.10 4.38
C THR A 213 -6.47 -10.44 3.86
N ASP A 214 -7.09 -11.53 4.26
CA ASP A 214 -6.73 -12.86 3.77
C ASP A 214 -6.95 -12.97 2.24
N HIS A 215 -8.09 -12.48 1.75
CA HIS A 215 -8.42 -12.46 0.34
C HIS A 215 -7.41 -11.67 -0.50
N ASN A 216 -6.93 -10.52 -0.01
CA ASN A 216 -5.92 -9.74 -0.71
C ASN A 216 -4.58 -10.48 -0.82
N GLN A 217 -4.15 -11.21 0.22
CA GLN A 217 -2.94 -12.02 0.15
C GLN A 217 -3.06 -13.13 -0.91
N ILE A 218 -4.20 -13.83 -0.94
CA ILE A 218 -4.48 -14.87 -1.95
C ILE A 218 -4.54 -14.25 -3.35
N THR A 219 -5.15 -13.08 -3.49
CA THR A 219 -5.24 -12.35 -4.76
C THR A 219 -3.86 -12.03 -5.32
N MET A 220 -2.95 -11.51 -4.50
CA MET A 220 -1.58 -11.22 -4.92
C MET A 220 -0.82 -12.48 -5.37
N GLU A 221 -0.96 -13.58 -4.64
CA GLU A 221 -0.35 -14.85 -5.02
C GLU A 221 -0.88 -15.37 -6.37
N LEU A 222 -2.22 -15.34 -6.56
CA LEU A 222 -2.84 -15.79 -7.80
C LEU A 222 -2.50 -14.90 -8.98
N MET A 223 -2.42 -13.57 -8.80
CA MET A 223 -1.96 -12.65 -9.84
C MET A 223 -0.58 -13.05 -10.38
N GLN A 224 0.38 -13.31 -9.49
CA GLN A 224 1.73 -13.70 -9.90
C GLN A 224 1.74 -15.08 -10.59
N LYS A 225 1.01 -16.05 -10.06
CA LYS A 225 0.94 -17.40 -10.58
C LYS A 225 0.26 -17.47 -11.96
N ILE A 226 -0.87 -16.78 -12.13
CA ILE A 226 -1.64 -16.81 -13.36
C ILE A 226 -0.94 -15.99 -14.46
N ALA A 227 -0.31 -14.85 -14.11
CA ALA A 227 0.48 -14.08 -15.07
C ALA A 227 1.54 -14.97 -15.77
N ARG A 228 2.23 -15.83 -15.02
CA ARG A 228 3.23 -16.77 -15.59
C ARG A 228 2.62 -17.77 -16.57
N LYS A 229 1.40 -18.25 -16.34
CA LYS A 229 0.69 -19.12 -17.30
C LYS A 229 0.43 -18.43 -18.65
N HIS A 230 0.20 -17.12 -18.62
CA HIS A 230 0.01 -16.28 -19.81
C HIS A 230 1.33 -15.72 -20.38
N GLY A 231 2.49 -16.24 -19.96
CA GLY A 231 3.81 -15.77 -20.42
C GLY A 231 4.12 -14.34 -19.98
N MET A 232 3.53 -13.87 -18.90
CA MET A 232 3.75 -12.55 -18.29
C MET A 232 4.24 -12.68 -16.85
N VAL A 233 4.69 -11.58 -16.28
CA VAL A 233 5.00 -11.44 -14.86
C VAL A 233 4.21 -10.31 -14.28
N CYS A 234 3.54 -10.57 -13.16
CA CYS A 234 2.86 -9.55 -12.37
C CYS A 234 3.85 -8.94 -11.38
N LEU A 235 4.10 -7.63 -11.51
CA LEU A 235 4.94 -6.88 -10.59
C LEU A 235 4.05 -6.16 -9.58
N LEU A 236 4.26 -6.47 -8.31
CA LEU A 236 3.54 -5.89 -7.18
C LEU A 236 4.39 -4.85 -6.42
N HIS A 237 5.61 -4.57 -6.87
CA HIS A 237 6.45 -3.53 -6.28
C HIS A 237 5.80 -2.15 -6.46
N GLU A 238 5.98 -1.27 -5.47
CA GLU A 238 5.36 0.07 -5.45
C GLU A 238 5.85 0.99 -6.57
N LYS A 239 7.09 0.81 -7.03
CA LYS A 239 7.71 1.63 -8.08
C LYS A 239 8.61 0.79 -8.99
N PRO A 240 8.04 -0.09 -9.83
CA PRO A 240 8.85 -0.95 -10.70
C PRO A 240 9.64 -0.16 -11.73
N PHE A 241 9.10 0.98 -12.18
CA PHE A 241 9.69 1.84 -13.21
C PHE A 241 9.77 3.29 -12.73
N ALA A 242 10.91 3.93 -12.88
CA ALA A 242 11.07 5.35 -12.58
C ALA A 242 10.38 6.23 -13.65
N GLY A 243 9.91 7.40 -13.26
CA GLY A 243 9.39 8.40 -14.19
C GLY A 243 7.95 8.19 -14.69
N ILE A 244 7.26 7.16 -14.23
CA ILE A 244 5.82 6.90 -14.47
C ILE A 244 5.12 6.58 -13.15
N ASN A 245 3.80 6.35 -13.16
CA ASN A 245 3.05 5.98 -11.95
C ASN A 245 3.66 4.76 -11.24
N GLY A 246 3.58 4.77 -9.92
CA GLY A 246 3.77 3.58 -9.09
C GLY A 246 2.45 2.88 -8.83
N SER A 247 2.51 1.72 -8.18
CA SER A 247 1.36 0.91 -7.80
C SER A 247 1.13 0.94 -6.30
N GLY A 248 -0.12 1.13 -5.91
CA GLY A 248 -0.57 1.12 -4.53
C GLY A 248 -1.76 0.19 -4.29
N LYS A 249 -2.36 0.37 -3.11
CA LYS A 249 -3.67 -0.17 -2.76
C LYS A 249 -4.50 0.95 -2.15
N HIS A 250 -5.64 1.26 -2.74
CA HIS A 250 -6.57 2.16 -2.09
C HIS A 250 -7.40 1.36 -1.09
N ASN A 251 -7.25 1.68 0.19
CA ASN A 251 -7.89 0.96 1.28
C ASN A 251 -9.22 1.63 1.62
N ASN A 252 -10.30 1.15 1.01
CA ASN A 252 -11.66 1.66 1.23
C ASN A 252 -12.22 1.08 2.53
N TRP A 253 -12.14 1.85 3.61
CA TRP A 253 -12.50 1.45 4.97
C TRP A 253 -13.82 2.05 5.44
N SER A 254 -14.65 1.26 6.14
CA SER A 254 -15.91 1.71 6.73
C SER A 254 -16.27 0.90 7.98
N LEU A 255 -17.35 1.32 8.68
CA LEU A 255 -17.94 0.64 9.84
C LEU A 255 -19.38 0.22 9.54
N ALA A 256 -19.70 -1.05 9.77
CA ALA A 256 -21.05 -1.58 9.59
C ALA A 256 -21.54 -2.35 10.81
N THR A 257 -22.81 -2.15 11.16
CA THR A 257 -23.49 -2.89 12.21
C THR A 257 -23.90 -4.28 11.75
N ASN A 258 -24.19 -5.17 12.70
CA ASN A 258 -24.79 -6.48 12.40
C ASN A 258 -26.22 -6.37 11.83
N THR A 259 -26.87 -5.21 11.91
CA THR A 259 -28.17 -4.91 11.30
C THR A 259 -28.05 -4.39 9.87
N GLY A 260 -26.82 -4.26 9.33
CA GLY A 260 -26.57 -3.83 7.96
C GLY A 260 -26.48 -2.30 7.76
N VAL A 261 -26.45 -1.52 8.84
CA VAL A 261 -26.32 -0.06 8.78
C VAL A 261 -24.83 0.31 8.65
N ASN A 262 -24.49 1.12 7.65
CA ASN A 262 -23.18 1.76 7.53
C ASN A 262 -23.16 3.04 8.37
N LEU A 263 -22.22 3.15 9.32
CA LEU A 263 -22.15 4.29 10.25
C LEU A 263 -21.59 5.56 9.60
N PHE A 264 -21.01 5.46 8.41
CA PHE A 264 -20.54 6.60 7.60
C PHE A 264 -21.51 6.95 6.47
N GLU A 265 -22.75 6.42 6.48
CA GLU A 265 -23.79 6.87 5.58
C GLU A 265 -24.36 8.21 6.07
N PRO A 266 -24.15 9.32 5.34
CA PRO A 266 -24.57 10.64 5.79
C PRO A 266 -26.09 10.83 5.76
N GLY A 267 -26.80 10.04 4.93
CA GLY A 267 -28.22 10.17 4.69
C GLY A 267 -28.57 11.34 3.76
N GLU A 268 -29.85 11.71 3.74
CA GLU A 268 -30.33 12.80 2.88
C GLU A 268 -30.02 14.19 3.46
N THR A 269 -29.94 14.30 4.79
CA THR A 269 -29.65 15.54 5.52
C THR A 269 -28.43 15.34 6.46
N PRO A 270 -27.21 15.36 5.93
CA PRO A 270 -25.99 15.08 6.73
C PRO A 270 -25.83 16.03 7.94
N TYR A 271 -26.23 17.28 7.81
CA TYR A 271 -26.18 18.30 8.88
C TYR A 271 -27.05 17.93 10.11
N GLU A 272 -28.18 17.25 9.89
CA GLU A 272 -29.08 16.82 10.95
C GLU A 272 -28.73 15.43 11.52
N ASN A 273 -27.83 14.70 10.87
CA ASN A 273 -27.40 13.36 11.30
C ASN A 273 -26.27 13.44 12.33
N ALA A 274 -26.65 13.73 13.58
CA ALA A 274 -25.68 13.88 14.66
C ALA A 274 -24.84 12.63 14.93
N GLN A 275 -25.40 11.43 14.73
CA GLN A 275 -24.65 10.17 14.84
C GLN A 275 -23.54 10.09 13.78
N PHE A 276 -23.87 10.36 12.51
CA PHE A 276 -22.88 10.40 11.43
C PHE A 276 -21.79 11.44 11.71
N LEU A 277 -22.19 12.66 12.14
CA LEU A 277 -21.24 13.73 12.44
C LEU A 277 -20.30 13.37 13.59
N LEU A 278 -20.77 12.66 14.60
CA LEU A 278 -19.92 12.19 15.70
C LEU A 278 -18.89 11.16 15.21
N PHE A 279 -19.30 10.17 14.40
CA PHE A 279 -18.37 9.22 13.83
C PHE A 279 -17.37 9.87 12.86
N LEU A 280 -17.82 10.83 12.04
CA LEU A 280 -16.95 11.63 11.18
C LEU A 280 -15.90 12.40 12.02
N CYS A 281 -16.32 13.06 13.11
CA CYS A 281 -15.42 13.76 14.02
C CYS A 281 -14.41 12.82 14.69
N ALA A 282 -14.81 11.61 15.06
CA ALA A 282 -13.89 10.61 15.61
C ALA A 282 -12.79 10.23 14.59
N VAL A 283 -13.12 10.08 13.31
CA VAL A 283 -12.13 9.82 12.27
C VAL A 283 -11.25 11.04 12.01
N ILE A 284 -11.80 12.25 11.93
CA ILE A 284 -11.01 13.49 11.77
C ILE A 284 -9.97 13.62 12.88
N LYS A 285 -10.39 13.43 14.13
CA LYS A 285 -9.51 13.50 15.30
C LYS A 285 -8.45 12.40 15.28
N ALA A 286 -8.85 11.15 14.99
CA ALA A 286 -7.93 10.01 14.90
C ALA A 286 -6.85 10.22 13.83
N VAL A 287 -7.22 10.72 12.65
CA VAL A 287 -6.27 11.00 11.57
C VAL A 287 -5.32 12.14 11.92
N ASP A 288 -5.80 13.19 12.60
CA ASP A 288 -4.96 14.30 13.04
C ASP A 288 -3.98 13.90 14.15
N GLU A 289 -4.45 13.21 15.18
CA GLU A 289 -3.61 12.85 16.32
C GLU A 289 -2.62 11.73 16.02
N TYR A 290 -2.99 10.78 15.15
CA TYR A 290 -2.21 9.59 14.82
C TYR A 290 -1.71 9.57 13.36
N GLN A 291 -1.52 10.75 12.74
CA GLN A 291 -0.96 10.88 11.38
C GLN A 291 0.41 10.20 11.24
N ASP A 292 1.22 10.23 12.29
CA ASP A 292 2.50 9.54 12.37
C ASP A 292 2.37 8.02 12.27
N LEU A 293 1.43 7.42 13.02
CA LEU A 293 1.16 5.97 12.92
C LEU A 293 0.58 5.56 11.57
N LEU A 294 -0.28 6.40 10.99
CA LEU A 294 -0.78 6.15 9.63
C LEU A 294 0.37 6.11 8.63
N ARG A 295 1.35 7.02 8.74
CA ARG A 295 2.55 6.99 7.90
C ARG A 295 3.44 5.78 8.19
N VAL A 296 3.60 5.38 9.46
CA VAL A 296 4.34 4.15 9.84
C VAL A 296 3.70 2.93 9.20
N SER A 297 2.38 2.82 9.22
CA SER A 297 1.64 1.65 8.72
C SER A 297 1.85 1.36 7.22
N VAL A 298 2.38 2.32 6.48
CA VAL A 298 2.66 2.21 5.04
C VAL A 298 4.14 2.36 4.71
N ALA A 299 5.00 2.31 5.72
CA ALA A 299 6.44 2.52 5.57
C ALA A 299 7.14 1.30 4.98
N SER A 300 7.79 1.48 3.86
CA SER A 300 8.72 0.51 3.25
C SER A 300 9.66 1.22 2.29
N ALA A 301 10.82 0.61 2.00
CA ALA A 301 11.77 1.15 1.02
C ALA A 301 11.11 1.31 -0.36
N GLY A 302 10.28 0.35 -0.78
CA GLY A 302 9.54 0.42 -2.05
C GLY A 302 8.55 1.58 -2.08
N ASN A 303 7.78 1.78 -1.02
CA ASN A 303 6.76 2.82 -0.97
C ASN A 303 7.36 4.23 -0.82
N ASP A 304 8.55 4.37 -0.22
CA ASP A 304 9.28 5.64 -0.18
C ASP A 304 9.64 6.15 -1.58
N HIS A 305 9.81 5.25 -2.58
CA HIS A 305 10.00 5.62 -3.98
C HIS A 305 8.71 6.03 -4.69
N ARG A 306 7.55 5.63 -4.19
CA ARG A 306 6.24 5.90 -4.80
C ARG A 306 5.63 7.20 -4.31
N LEU A 307 5.66 7.47 -3.00
CA LEU A 307 4.95 8.60 -2.39
C LEU A 307 5.47 9.95 -2.90
N GLY A 308 4.53 10.88 -3.15
CA GLY A 308 4.83 12.27 -3.46
C GLY A 308 4.80 12.66 -4.94
N GLY A 309 4.29 11.83 -5.82
CA GLY A 309 4.14 12.18 -7.24
C GLY A 309 3.52 11.07 -8.07
N TYR A 310 3.18 11.37 -9.33
CA TYR A 310 2.62 10.39 -10.27
C TYR A 310 1.40 9.64 -9.68
N GLU A 311 0.37 10.39 -9.27
CA GLU A 311 -0.88 9.91 -8.66
C GLU A 311 -0.73 9.24 -7.27
N ALA A 312 0.45 9.21 -6.70
CA ALA A 312 0.67 8.79 -5.32
C ALA A 312 0.59 9.98 -4.36
N PRO A 313 -0.10 9.86 -3.21
CA PRO A 313 -0.22 10.96 -2.25
C PRO A 313 1.14 11.35 -1.68
N PRO A 314 1.29 12.61 -1.21
CA PRO A 314 2.49 13.04 -0.51
C PRO A 314 2.67 12.29 0.82
N ALA A 315 3.87 12.34 1.40
CA ALA A 315 4.16 11.76 2.71
C ALA A 315 3.51 12.51 3.90
N ILE A 316 2.78 13.58 3.63
CA ILE A 316 1.99 14.35 4.60
C ILE A 316 0.59 13.78 4.63
N VAL A 317 0.15 13.29 5.78
CA VAL A 317 -1.22 12.82 5.97
C VAL A 317 -2.15 14.03 6.07
N SER A 318 -3.18 14.07 5.21
CA SER A 318 -4.27 15.06 5.26
C SER A 318 -5.57 14.39 4.85
N MET A 319 -6.70 15.00 5.19
CA MET A 319 -8.03 14.45 4.93
C MET A 319 -8.79 15.34 3.93
N TYR A 320 -9.36 14.70 2.90
CA TYR A 320 -10.29 15.32 1.97
C TYR A 320 -11.73 14.96 2.35
N LEU A 321 -12.59 15.95 2.47
CA LEU A 321 -14.02 15.78 2.80
C LEU A 321 -14.97 16.25 1.70
N GLY A 322 -14.48 17.03 0.75
CA GLY A 322 -15.29 17.70 -0.26
C GLY A 322 -15.99 18.96 0.26
N THR A 323 -16.69 19.63 -0.66
CA THR A 323 -17.26 20.96 -0.39
C THR A 323 -18.40 20.89 0.62
N GLU A 324 -19.36 20.00 0.42
CA GLU A 324 -20.57 19.89 1.25
C GLU A 324 -20.26 19.64 2.74
N LEU A 325 -19.45 18.62 3.05
CA LEU A 325 -19.09 18.32 4.43
C LEU A 325 -18.25 19.44 5.04
N THR A 326 -17.38 20.09 4.26
CA THR A 326 -16.58 21.21 4.76
C THR A 326 -17.47 22.41 5.12
N GLU A 327 -18.49 22.71 4.34
CA GLU A 327 -19.47 23.74 4.63
C GLU A 327 -20.30 23.41 5.88
N ILE A 328 -20.74 22.16 6.04
CA ILE A 328 -21.44 21.67 7.22
C ILE A 328 -20.58 21.84 8.47
N LEU A 329 -19.32 21.40 8.44
CA LEU A 329 -18.41 21.54 9.57
C LEU A 329 -18.14 23.02 9.90
N THR A 330 -18.05 23.89 8.89
CA THR A 330 -17.88 25.33 9.07
C THR A 330 -19.13 25.96 9.71
N ALA A 331 -20.33 25.54 9.29
CA ALA A 331 -21.58 26.02 9.89
C ALA A 331 -21.69 25.63 11.38
N ILE A 332 -21.30 24.40 11.73
CA ILE A 332 -21.25 23.95 13.13
C ILE A 332 -20.21 24.75 13.94
N GLU A 333 -19.02 24.96 13.38
CA GLU A 333 -17.96 25.75 14.03
C GLU A 333 -18.44 27.18 14.38
N THR A 334 -19.13 27.82 13.44
CA THR A 334 -19.54 29.22 13.54
C THR A 334 -20.93 29.46 14.13
N ASP A 335 -21.63 28.38 14.53
CA ASP A 335 -23.05 28.41 14.96
C ASP A 335 -23.95 29.08 13.91
N SER A 336 -23.65 28.92 12.64
CA SER A 336 -24.43 29.49 11.55
C SER A 336 -25.42 28.47 11.00
N ALA A 337 -26.55 28.97 10.48
CA ALA A 337 -27.53 28.09 9.82
C ALA A 337 -26.92 27.51 8.53
N TYR A 338 -26.95 26.20 8.38
CA TYR A 338 -26.64 25.53 7.12
C TYR A 338 -27.89 25.52 6.25
N GLY A 339 -27.82 26.20 5.08
CA GLY A 339 -28.87 26.10 4.07
C GLY A 339 -28.66 24.86 3.23
N SER A 340 -29.59 23.91 3.29
CA SER A 340 -29.51 22.73 2.42
C SER A 340 -29.47 23.17 0.96
N HIS A 341 -28.41 22.84 0.24
CA HIS A 341 -28.39 23.01 -1.20
C HIS A 341 -29.32 21.95 -1.80
N GLU A 342 -30.37 22.39 -2.53
CA GLU A 342 -31.12 21.45 -3.39
C GLU A 342 -30.11 20.73 -4.30
N LYS A 343 -30.15 19.39 -4.30
CA LYS A 343 -29.28 18.60 -5.17
C LYS A 343 -29.46 19.09 -6.61
N GLU A 344 -28.47 19.81 -7.13
CA GLU A 344 -28.48 20.27 -8.52
C GLU A 344 -28.67 19.08 -9.45
N VAL A 345 -29.71 19.13 -10.25
CA VAL A 345 -29.93 18.13 -11.30
C VAL A 345 -29.08 18.49 -12.51
N LEU A 346 -28.07 17.68 -12.79
CA LEU A 346 -27.22 17.87 -13.94
C LEU A 346 -28.04 17.68 -15.24
N LYS A 347 -28.13 18.73 -16.02
CA LYS A 347 -28.73 18.72 -17.38
C LYS A 347 -27.58 18.72 -18.37
N VAL A 348 -27.29 17.56 -18.96
CA VAL A 348 -26.21 17.44 -19.96
C VAL A 348 -26.56 18.11 -21.29
N GLY A 349 -27.77 18.69 -21.42
CA GLY A 349 -28.18 19.45 -22.62
C GLY A 349 -28.61 18.59 -23.81
N VAL A 350 -28.67 17.27 -23.65
CA VAL A 350 -29.08 16.32 -24.69
C VAL A 350 -30.34 15.59 -24.21
N HIS A 351 -31.39 15.57 -25.08
CA HIS A 351 -32.69 14.97 -24.73
C HIS A 351 -32.67 13.45 -24.51
N THR A 352 -31.67 12.75 -25.05
CA THR A 352 -31.53 11.29 -24.95
C THR A 352 -30.87 10.82 -23.68
N LEU A 353 -30.21 11.72 -22.92
CA LEU A 353 -29.55 11.37 -21.67
C LEU A 353 -30.47 11.60 -20.46
N PRO A 354 -30.50 10.68 -19.49
CA PRO A 354 -31.28 10.86 -18.28
C PRO A 354 -30.79 12.08 -17.49
N ARG A 355 -31.70 12.69 -16.76
CA ARG A 355 -31.35 13.68 -15.73
C ARG A 355 -30.93 12.92 -14.47
N PHE A 356 -29.80 13.27 -13.90
CA PHE A 356 -29.32 12.67 -12.65
C PHE A 356 -28.88 13.76 -11.66
N PRO A 357 -29.00 13.51 -10.35
CA PRO A 357 -28.50 14.43 -9.36
C PRO A 357 -26.98 14.57 -9.52
N LYS A 358 -26.49 15.80 -9.39
CA LYS A 358 -25.06 16.08 -9.39
C LYS A 358 -24.46 15.37 -8.18
N ASP A 359 -23.47 14.53 -8.42
CA ASP A 359 -22.68 13.94 -7.33
C ASP A 359 -21.82 15.03 -6.70
N THR A 360 -22.01 15.26 -5.42
CA THR A 360 -21.23 16.24 -4.63
C THR A 360 -19.97 15.63 -4.03
N THR A 361 -19.80 14.31 -4.17
CA THR A 361 -18.60 13.60 -3.75
C THR A 361 -17.53 13.70 -4.83
N ASP A 362 -16.72 14.74 -4.80
CA ASP A 362 -15.55 14.84 -5.67
C ASP A 362 -14.42 13.96 -5.12
N ARG A 363 -13.68 13.30 -6.02
CA ARG A 363 -12.49 12.53 -5.66
C ARG A 363 -11.26 13.39 -5.88
N ASN A 364 -10.65 13.89 -4.81
CA ASN A 364 -9.34 14.48 -4.91
C ASN A 364 -8.26 13.38 -4.94
N ARG A 365 -7.72 13.09 -6.13
CA ARG A 365 -6.70 12.05 -6.36
C ARG A 365 -5.40 12.29 -5.60
N THR A 366 -5.16 13.50 -5.12
CA THR A 366 -3.93 13.87 -4.41
C THR A 366 -4.02 13.72 -2.90
N SER A 367 -5.22 13.47 -2.35
CA SER A 367 -5.42 13.33 -0.91
C SER A 367 -5.03 11.93 -0.43
N PRO A 368 -4.23 11.81 0.64
CA PRO A 368 -3.88 10.52 1.22
C PRO A 368 -5.04 9.84 1.95
N PHE A 369 -6.00 10.59 2.48
CA PHE A 369 -7.17 10.08 3.21
C PHE A 369 -8.41 10.85 2.78
N ALA A 370 -9.34 10.20 2.06
CA ALA A 370 -10.50 10.87 1.48
C ALA A 370 -11.80 10.22 1.92
N PHE A 371 -12.80 11.06 2.24
CA PHE A 371 -14.19 10.60 2.39
C PHE A 371 -14.84 10.48 1.01
N THR A 372 -15.38 9.31 0.69
CA THR A 372 -15.94 9.01 -0.63
C THR A 372 -17.42 8.57 -0.54
N GLY A 373 -18.23 9.38 0.14
CA GLY A 373 -19.68 9.24 0.24
C GLY A 373 -20.18 8.44 1.44
N ASN A 374 -19.64 7.26 1.71
CA ASN A 374 -20.02 6.44 2.87
C ASN A 374 -18.86 5.58 3.41
N LYS A 375 -17.63 5.93 3.06
CA LYS A 375 -16.40 5.26 3.46
C LYS A 375 -15.22 6.22 3.36
N PHE A 376 -14.12 5.83 3.96
CA PHE A 376 -12.84 6.52 3.82
C PHE A 376 -11.89 5.69 2.96
N GLU A 377 -11.23 6.36 2.04
CA GLU A 377 -10.23 5.79 1.15
C GLU A 377 -8.84 6.25 1.58
N PHE A 378 -8.02 5.32 2.09
CA PHE A 378 -6.63 5.59 2.42
C PHE A 378 -5.72 5.10 1.31
N ARG A 379 -5.02 6.03 0.64
CA ARG A 379 -4.32 5.82 -0.63
C ARG A 379 -2.81 5.60 -0.52
N MET A 380 -2.28 5.64 0.70
CA MET A 380 -0.83 5.59 0.89
C MET A 380 -0.24 4.18 0.88
N LEU A 381 -1.05 3.11 0.91
CA LEU A 381 -0.54 1.75 0.95
C LEU A 381 0.20 1.38 -0.34
N GLY A 382 1.33 0.71 -0.20
CA GLY A 382 2.07 0.13 -1.31
C GLY A 382 1.41 -1.13 -1.87
N SER A 383 1.60 -1.40 -3.15
CA SER A 383 1.02 -2.55 -3.85
C SER A 383 1.42 -3.89 -3.23
N SER A 384 2.65 -4.06 -2.75
CA SER A 384 3.13 -5.30 -2.14
C SER A 384 2.72 -5.48 -0.68
N ALA A 385 2.26 -4.40 -0.02
CA ALA A 385 1.99 -4.41 1.42
C ALA A 385 0.76 -5.25 1.79
N SER A 386 0.77 -5.83 3.00
CA SER A 386 -0.46 -6.31 3.64
C SER A 386 -1.32 -5.13 4.07
N ILE A 387 -2.63 -5.24 3.95
CA ILE A 387 -3.55 -4.23 4.47
C ILE A 387 -3.77 -4.35 5.99
N ALA A 388 -3.24 -5.39 6.63
CA ALA A 388 -3.43 -5.66 8.06
C ALA A 388 -2.91 -4.51 8.94
N ASP A 389 -1.66 -4.07 8.71
CA ASP A 389 -1.02 -3.05 9.55
C ASP A 389 -1.77 -1.71 9.51
N THR A 390 -2.12 -1.25 8.32
CA THR A 390 -2.89 -0.02 8.13
C THR A 390 -4.25 -0.09 8.81
N ASN A 391 -5.00 -1.20 8.62
CA ASN A 391 -6.31 -1.36 9.24
C ASN A 391 -6.20 -1.52 10.76
N THR A 392 -5.15 -2.14 11.28
CA THR A 392 -4.86 -2.19 12.72
C THR A 392 -4.70 -0.79 13.30
N VAL A 393 -3.95 0.08 12.61
CA VAL A 393 -3.74 1.47 13.04
C VAL A 393 -5.05 2.27 12.97
N ILE A 394 -5.76 2.25 11.84
CA ILE A 394 -7.02 2.99 11.67
C ILE A 394 -8.04 2.57 12.74
N ASN A 395 -8.25 1.26 12.90
CA ASN A 395 -9.20 0.72 13.86
C ASN A 395 -8.86 1.16 15.29
N THR A 396 -7.58 1.09 15.68
CA THR A 396 -7.16 1.41 17.05
C THR A 396 -7.24 2.91 17.32
N ALA A 397 -6.82 3.74 16.39
CA ALA A 397 -6.90 5.20 16.51
C ALA A 397 -8.35 5.67 16.61
N VAL A 398 -9.25 5.15 15.76
CA VAL A 398 -10.68 5.49 15.83
C VAL A 398 -11.32 4.92 17.10
N ALA A 399 -10.91 3.74 17.58
CA ALA A 399 -11.37 3.18 18.84
C ALA A 399 -11.01 4.06 20.04
N GLU A 400 -9.83 4.67 20.04
CA GLU A 400 -9.40 5.61 21.09
C GLU A 400 -10.32 6.83 21.13
N GLU A 401 -10.59 7.43 19.98
CA GLU A 401 -11.43 8.61 19.93
C GLU A 401 -12.87 8.31 20.33
N LEU A 402 -13.40 7.17 19.91
CA LEU A 402 -14.71 6.71 20.34
C LEU A 402 -14.76 6.37 21.84
N LEU A 403 -13.66 5.87 22.43
CA LEU A 403 -13.54 5.70 23.89
C LEU A 403 -13.67 7.04 24.61
N LEU A 404 -12.88 8.05 24.21
CA LEU A 404 -12.89 9.37 24.81
C LEU A 404 -14.25 10.07 24.65
N PHE A 405 -14.87 9.91 23.49
CA PHE A 405 -16.20 10.45 23.21
C PHE A 405 -17.27 9.77 24.06
N ALA A 406 -17.25 8.43 24.17
CA ALA A 406 -18.17 7.69 25.00
C ALA A 406 -18.02 8.06 26.48
N ASP A 407 -16.80 8.13 27.02
CA ASP A 407 -16.56 8.51 28.42
C ASP A 407 -17.15 9.88 28.74
N ARG A 408 -16.98 10.86 27.84
CA ARG A 408 -17.51 12.21 28.00
C ARG A 408 -19.03 12.25 27.93
N LEU A 409 -19.61 11.55 26.96
CA LEU A 409 -21.08 11.56 26.75
C LEU A 409 -21.82 10.74 27.81
N GLU A 410 -21.26 9.64 28.29
CA GLU A 410 -21.82 8.83 29.40
C GLU A 410 -21.83 9.59 30.72
N ALA A 411 -20.89 10.52 30.93
CA ALA A 411 -20.81 11.34 32.13
C ALA A 411 -21.68 12.61 32.09
N ALA A 412 -22.28 12.93 30.93
CA ALA A 412 -23.03 14.16 30.74
C ALA A 412 -24.46 14.07 31.35
N GLU A 413 -24.90 15.13 32.02
CA GLU A 413 -26.28 15.27 32.50
C GLU A 413 -27.26 15.54 31.35
N ASP A 414 -26.83 16.30 30.34
CA ASP A 414 -27.58 16.60 29.11
C ASP A 414 -26.78 16.09 27.90
N PHE A 415 -27.25 14.99 27.34
CA PHE A 415 -26.60 14.32 26.20
C PHE A 415 -26.56 15.19 24.94
N GLU A 416 -27.66 15.87 24.60
CA GLU A 416 -27.74 16.66 23.36
C GLU A 416 -26.79 17.85 23.40
N SER A 417 -26.77 18.60 24.51
CA SER A 417 -25.86 19.72 24.69
C SER A 417 -24.38 19.27 24.69
N ALA A 418 -24.09 18.16 25.37
CA ALA A 418 -22.73 17.60 25.41
C ALA A 418 -22.27 17.10 24.03
N LEU A 419 -23.16 16.46 23.28
CA LEU A 419 -22.90 15.99 21.92
C LEU A 419 -22.58 17.14 20.98
N HIS A 420 -23.40 18.19 20.98
CA HIS A 420 -23.16 19.38 20.16
C HIS A 420 -21.82 20.06 20.51
N ALA A 421 -21.55 20.24 21.79
CA ALA A 421 -20.28 20.81 22.26
C ALA A 421 -19.09 19.96 21.86
N LEU A 422 -19.18 18.62 22.00
CA LEU A 422 -18.13 17.68 21.62
C LEU A 422 -17.80 17.75 20.11
N ILE A 423 -18.82 17.72 19.26
CA ILE A 423 -18.65 17.81 17.81
C ILE A 423 -17.97 19.13 17.45
N LYS A 424 -18.48 20.27 17.97
CA LYS A 424 -17.93 21.59 17.69
C LYS A 424 -16.47 21.73 18.16
N GLU A 425 -16.17 21.35 19.39
CA GLU A 425 -14.80 21.39 19.93
C GLU A 425 -13.84 20.53 19.12
N THR A 426 -14.27 19.34 18.71
CA THR A 426 -13.46 18.45 17.89
C THR A 426 -13.14 19.07 16.52
N ILE A 427 -14.14 19.68 15.87
CA ILE A 427 -13.93 20.37 14.59
C ILE A 427 -12.90 21.50 14.76
N VAL A 428 -13.09 22.36 15.76
CA VAL A 428 -12.19 23.50 16.01
C VAL A 428 -10.74 23.04 16.23
N ALA A 429 -10.56 21.99 17.05
CA ALA A 429 -9.23 21.49 17.42
C ALA A 429 -8.50 20.78 16.28
N HIS A 430 -9.22 20.04 15.42
CA HIS A 430 -8.63 19.09 14.47
C HIS A 430 -8.84 19.43 12.99
N LYS A 431 -9.53 20.53 12.66
CA LYS A 431 -9.73 20.96 11.25
C LYS A 431 -8.43 21.22 10.48
N ARG A 432 -7.30 21.36 11.16
CA ARG A 432 -5.98 21.55 10.52
C ARG A 432 -5.60 20.40 9.56
N ILE A 433 -6.13 19.17 9.81
CA ILE A 433 -5.88 18.00 8.98
C ILE A 433 -6.69 18.01 7.67
N ILE A 434 -7.78 18.81 7.61
CA ILE A 434 -8.67 18.85 6.45
C ILE A 434 -8.04 19.72 5.37
N PHE A 435 -7.87 19.14 4.18
CA PHE A 435 -7.33 19.82 3.01
C PHE A 435 -8.02 19.32 1.73
N ASN A 436 -8.74 20.22 1.07
CA ASN A 436 -9.48 19.93 -0.16
C ASN A 436 -8.74 20.39 -1.44
N GLY A 437 -7.50 20.88 -1.29
CA GLY A 437 -6.67 21.38 -2.40
C GLY A 437 -5.81 20.31 -3.06
N ASN A 438 -4.92 20.74 -3.95
CA ASN A 438 -3.99 19.88 -4.66
C ASN A 438 -2.75 19.56 -3.80
N GLY A 439 -2.64 18.33 -3.32
CA GLY A 439 -1.53 17.86 -2.46
C GLY A 439 -0.16 17.78 -3.16
N TYR A 440 -0.09 17.88 -4.50
CA TYR A 440 1.18 17.84 -5.24
C TYR A 440 1.85 19.20 -5.37
N GLU A 441 1.17 20.28 -5.03
CA GLU A 441 1.75 21.62 -5.11
C GLU A 441 2.77 21.85 -4.00
N GLY A 442 3.90 22.48 -4.32
CA GLY A 442 4.91 22.83 -3.32
C GLY A 442 4.36 23.74 -2.22
N ALA A 443 3.38 24.59 -2.53
CA ALA A 443 2.67 25.42 -1.58
C ALA A 443 1.96 24.62 -0.48
N TRP A 444 1.51 23.39 -0.78
CA TRP A 444 0.91 22.52 0.22
C TRP A 444 1.90 22.10 1.30
N VAL A 445 3.14 21.80 0.93
CA VAL A 445 4.17 21.40 1.92
C VAL A 445 4.41 22.54 2.92
N GLU A 446 4.52 23.78 2.44
CA GLU A 446 4.69 24.96 3.28
C GLU A 446 3.46 25.23 4.18
N GLU A 447 2.26 25.04 3.63
CA GLU A 447 1.01 25.20 4.35
C GLU A 447 0.83 24.11 5.42
N ALA A 448 1.14 22.87 5.11
CA ALA A 448 1.10 21.75 6.05
C ALA A 448 2.06 21.95 7.22
N GLU A 449 3.26 22.45 6.96
CA GLU A 449 4.23 22.79 8.01
C GLU A 449 3.70 23.90 8.93
N LYS A 450 3.09 24.97 8.37
CA LYS A 450 2.43 26.05 9.16
C LYS A 450 1.28 25.52 10.02
N ARG A 451 0.56 24.50 9.54
CA ARG A 451 -0.51 23.83 10.30
C ARG A 451 0.04 22.86 11.36
N GLY A 452 1.36 22.61 11.39
CA GLY A 452 2.00 21.65 12.29
C GLY A 452 1.75 20.20 11.90
N LEU A 453 1.50 19.90 10.61
CA LEU A 453 1.38 18.54 10.10
C LEU A 453 2.77 17.96 9.84
N MET A 454 2.90 16.64 10.02
CA MET A 454 4.17 15.94 9.88
C MET A 454 4.45 15.60 8.42
N ASN A 455 5.70 15.80 7.98
CA ASN A 455 6.20 15.39 6.66
C ASN A 455 7.29 14.32 6.84
N LEU A 456 6.89 13.08 7.07
CA LEU A 456 7.78 11.94 7.32
C LEU A 456 8.09 11.23 5.99
N ARG A 457 9.07 11.76 5.24
CA ARG A 457 9.31 11.38 3.84
C ARG A 457 9.77 9.95 3.66
N ALA A 458 10.63 9.46 4.54
CA ALA A 458 11.24 8.15 4.42
C ALA A 458 10.94 7.24 5.62
N THR A 459 11.03 5.95 5.40
CA THR A 459 10.84 4.92 6.43
C THR A 459 11.67 5.17 7.70
N PRO A 460 12.98 5.51 7.64
CA PRO A 460 13.76 5.82 8.84
C PRO A 460 13.33 7.09 9.59
N ASP A 461 12.50 7.95 8.99
CA ASP A 461 11.96 9.13 9.63
C ASP A 461 10.68 8.81 10.43
N CYS A 462 9.85 7.91 9.92
CA CYS A 462 8.56 7.61 10.53
C CYS A 462 8.60 6.43 11.52
N VAL A 463 9.41 5.39 11.29
CA VAL A 463 9.44 4.20 12.17
C VAL A 463 9.70 4.54 13.65
N PRO A 464 10.55 5.51 14.02
CA PRO A 464 10.71 5.89 15.43
C PRO A 464 9.41 6.35 16.12
N CYS A 465 8.43 6.86 15.36
CA CYS A 465 7.14 7.26 15.92
C CYS A 465 6.36 6.09 16.52
N LEU A 466 6.63 4.85 16.08
CA LEU A 466 5.98 3.65 16.63
C LEU A 466 6.19 3.52 18.15
N LEU A 467 7.35 3.96 18.63
CA LEU A 467 7.72 3.91 20.05
C LEU A 467 7.50 5.25 20.79
N ALA A 468 6.87 6.25 20.17
CA ALA A 468 6.44 7.45 20.86
C ALA A 468 5.43 7.08 21.96
N GLU A 469 5.57 7.67 23.17
CA GLU A 469 4.78 7.26 24.33
C GLU A 469 3.27 7.28 24.08
N LYS A 470 2.75 8.34 23.40
CA LYS A 470 1.34 8.42 23.02
C LYS A 470 0.87 7.21 22.20
N ASN A 471 1.73 6.69 21.31
CA ASN A 471 1.43 5.57 20.42
C ASN A 471 1.52 4.22 21.15
N VAL A 472 2.48 4.09 22.06
CA VAL A 472 2.60 2.93 22.96
C VAL A 472 1.38 2.87 23.89
N GLU A 473 0.97 3.99 24.47
CA GLU A 473 -0.23 4.09 25.32
C GLU A 473 -1.50 3.71 24.54
N LEU A 474 -1.65 4.21 23.31
CA LEU A 474 -2.77 3.86 22.43
C LEU A 474 -2.91 2.35 22.30
N PHE A 475 -1.86 1.69 21.83
CA PHE A 475 -1.93 0.25 21.55
C PHE A 475 -2.05 -0.61 22.81
N THR A 476 -1.40 -0.24 23.91
CA THR A 476 -1.47 -0.98 25.17
C THR A 476 -2.82 -0.81 25.85
N ARG A 477 -3.43 0.38 25.81
CA ARG A 477 -4.78 0.66 26.36
C ARG A 477 -5.83 -0.23 25.69
N HIS A 478 -5.78 -0.34 24.37
CA HIS A 478 -6.70 -1.17 23.61
C HIS A 478 -6.30 -2.64 23.54
N LYS A 479 -5.17 -3.02 24.13
CA LYS A 479 -4.61 -4.39 24.12
C LYS A 479 -4.36 -4.94 22.70
N VAL A 480 -4.02 -4.06 21.77
CA VAL A 480 -3.69 -4.41 20.38
C VAL A 480 -2.25 -4.89 20.30
N PHE A 481 -1.32 -4.11 20.85
CA PHE A 481 0.06 -4.48 21.05
C PHE A 481 0.49 -4.22 22.50
N ASN A 482 1.40 -5.02 23.01
CA ASN A 482 2.19 -4.67 24.17
C ASN A 482 3.49 -3.96 23.74
N ARG A 483 4.25 -3.41 24.72
CA ARG A 483 5.48 -2.66 24.42
C ARG A 483 6.53 -3.55 23.72
N ALA A 484 6.70 -4.80 24.12
CA ALA A 484 7.68 -5.71 23.52
C ALA A 484 7.34 -6.05 22.06
N GLU A 485 6.04 -6.20 21.74
CA GLU A 485 5.57 -6.38 20.35
C GLU A 485 5.88 -5.16 19.48
N LEU A 486 5.75 -3.93 20.01
CA LEU A 486 6.07 -2.69 19.30
C LEU A 486 7.58 -2.52 19.11
N GLU A 487 8.39 -2.79 20.13
CA GLU A 487 9.84 -2.73 20.04
C GLU A 487 10.39 -3.72 19.01
N ALA A 488 9.86 -4.94 19.00
CA ALA A 488 10.26 -5.95 18.00
C ALA A 488 9.90 -5.49 16.57
N ARG A 489 8.71 -4.95 16.36
CA ARG A 489 8.27 -4.44 15.04
C ARG A 489 9.10 -3.25 14.59
N HIS A 490 9.43 -2.34 15.48
CA HIS A 490 10.33 -1.21 15.22
C HIS A 490 11.68 -1.69 14.67
N GLU A 491 12.32 -2.64 15.35
CA GLU A 491 13.60 -3.20 14.92
C GLU A 491 13.48 -3.93 13.56
N ILE A 492 12.43 -4.76 13.39
CA ILE A 492 12.19 -5.50 12.15
C ILE A 492 11.99 -4.55 10.96
N MET A 493 11.24 -3.46 11.13
CA MET A 493 11.00 -2.49 10.05
C MET A 493 12.29 -1.81 9.61
N LEU A 494 13.13 -1.37 10.55
CA LEU A 494 14.41 -0.74 10.24
C LEU A 494 15.39 -1.72 9.58
N GLU A 495 15.49 -2.95 10.09
CA GLU A 495 16.33 -3.97 9.49
C GLU A 495 15.88 -4.35 8.07
N ASN A 496 14.56 -4.48 7.85
CA ASN A 496 14.03 -4.79 6.52
C ASN A 496 14.32 -3.67 5.53
N TYR A 497 14.21 -2.41 5.96
CA TYR A 497 14.61 -1.27 5.14
C TYR A 497 16.07 -1.37 4.70
N VAL A 498 16.97 -1.59 5.65
CA VAL A 498 18.41 -1.76 5.39
C VAL A 498 18.68 -2.93 4.45
N LYS A 499 18.07 -4.09 4.71
CA LYS A 499 18.26 -5.31 3.91
C LYS A 499 17.81 -5.12 2.47
N LEU A 500 16.64 -4.50 2.25
CA LEU A 500 16.10 -4.24 0.91
C LEU A 500 17.01 -3.28 0.14
N VAL A 501 17.36 -2.14 0.72
CA VAL A 501 18.26 -1.18 0.05
C VAL A 501 19.65 -1.78 -0.19
N ASN A 502 20.15 -2.61 0.71
CA ASN A 502 21.41 -3.32 0.53
C ASN A 502 21.37 -4.31 -0.66
N ILE A 503 20.29 -5.09 -0.78
CA ILE A 503 20.10 -5.99 -1.92
C ILE A 503 20.05 -5.20 -3.23
N GLU A 504 19.35 -4.07 -3.26
CA GLU A 504 19.31 -3.17 -4.43
C GLU A 504 20.71 -2.64 -4.78
N ALA A 505 21.45 -2.14 -3.79
CA ALA A 505 22.79 -1.61 -4.00
C ALA A 505 23.76 -2.67 -4.53
N LEU A 506 23.77 -3.86 -3.95
CA LEU A 506 24.62 -4.97 -4.40
C LEU A 506 24.23 -5.45 -5.81
N THR A 507 22.94 -5.52 -6.12
CA THR A 507 22.44 -5.86 -7.46
C THR A 507 22.88 -4.80 -8.48
N MET A 508 22.77 -3.53 -8.14
CA MET A 508 23.19 -2.41 -9.00
C MET A 508 24.71 -2.46 -9.29
N LEU A 509 25.53 -2.76 -8.27
CA LEU A 509 26.97 -2.95 -8.43
C LEU A 509 27.29 -4.14 -9.35
N ASP A 510 26.61 -5.24 -9.17
CA ASP A 510 26.81 -6.45 -9.97
C ASP A 510 26.51 -6.18 -11.46
N MET A 511 25.33 -5.60 -11.74
CA MET A 511 24.91 -5.22 -13.09
C MET A 511 25.87 -4.22 -13.73
N ALA A 512 26.29 -3.18 -13.00
CA ALA A 512 27.20 -2.17 -13.54
C ALA A 512 28.56 -2.75 -13.91
N ARG A 513 29.13 -3.61 -13.04
CA ARG A 513 30.48 -4.18 -13.19
C ARG A 513 30.57 -5.26 -14.24
N LYS A 514 29.59 -6.16 -14.26
CA LYS A 514 29.66 -7.38 -15.09
C LYS A 514 29.07 -7.19 -16.47
N ASP A 515 28.06 -6.33 -16.59
CA ASP A 515 27.28 -6.23 -17.81
C ASP A 515 27.38 -4.85 -18.46
N VAL A 516 27.02 -3.75 -17.77
CA VAL A 516 26.91 -2.42 -18.38
C VAL A 516 28.27 -1.85 -18.81
N LEU A 517 29.24 -1.76 -17.90
CA LEU A 517 30.56 -1.19 -18.20
C LEU A 517 31.32 -2.00 -19.25
N PRO A 518 31.33 -3.35 -19.21
CA PRO A 518 31.92 -4.16 -20.29
C PRO A 518 31.22 -3.97 -21.63
N ALA A 519 29.90 -3.94 -21.69
CA ALA A 519 29.15 -3.75 -22.93
C ALA A 519 29.43 -2.39 -23.57
N VAL A 520 29.41 -1.31 -22.78
CA VAL A 520 29.72 0.04 -23.25
C VAL A 520 31.16 0.14 -23.70
N SER A 521 32.14 -0.45 -22.98
CA SER A 521 33.53 -0.50 -23.38
C SER A 521 33.71 -1.21 -24.73
N GLY A 522 33.01 -2.34 -24.93
CA GLY A 522 32.97 -3.05 -26.19
C GLY A 522 32.42 -2.20 -27.36
N TYR A 523 31.36 -1.43 -27.09
CA TYR A 523 30.81 -0.53 -28.10
C TYR A 523 31.74 0.66 -28.42
N ILE A 524 32.40 1.25 -27.42
CA ILE A 524 33.45 2.28 -27.64
C ILE A 524 34.56 1.72 -28.53
N HIS A 525 35.00 0.48 -28.31
CA HIS A 525 35.99 -0.18 -29.16
C HIS A 525 35.49 -0.30 -30.61
N ARG A 526 34.23 -0.68 -30.84
CA ARG A 526 33.64 -0.73 -32.21
C ARG A 526 33.66 0.64 -32.89
N LEU A 527 33.26 1.72 -32.19
CA LEU A 527 33.25 3.08 -32.70
C LEU A 527 34.66 3.55 -33.06
N THR A 528 35.63 3.37 -32.16
CA THR A 528 37.01 3.79 -32.38
C THR A 528 37.69 3.02 -33.49
N SER A 529 37.43 1.72 -33.63
CA SER A 529 37.93 0.90 -34.73
C SER A 529 37.34 1.34 -36.07
N ALA A 530 36.05 1.67 -36.13
CA ALA A 530 35.39 2.20 -37.32
C ALA A 530 35.99 3.56 -37.73
N ALA A 531 36.19 4.46 -36.75
CA ALA A 531 36.83 5.74 -37.01
C ALA A 531 38.25 5.58 -37.57
N LEU A 532 39.05 4.65 -37.01
CA LEU A 532 40.40 4.39 -37.48
C LEU A 532 40.40 3.86 -38.93
N ALA A 533 39.54 2.89 -39.25
CA ALA A 533 39.38 2.37 -40.61
C ALA A 533 38.95 3.44 -41.63
N LYS A 534 38.00 4.33 -41.26
CA LYS A 534 37.61 5.48 -42.10
C LYS A 534 38.75 6.45 -42.33
N LYS A 535 39.59 6.71 -41.31
CA LYS A 535 40.76 7.55 -41.41
C LYS A 535 41.79 6.99 -42.37
N GLU A 536 42.03 5.67 -42.34
CA GLU A 536 42.99 4.99 -43.25
C GLU A 536 42.52 5.02 -44.71
N LEU A 537 41.21 4.88 -44.96
CA LEU A 537 40.64 4.97 -46.31
C LEU A 537 40.68 6.40 -46.88
N GLY A 538 40.62 7.40 -46.03
CA GLY A 538 40.57 8.81 -46.40
C GLY A 538 39.24 9.26 -47.03
N GLY A 539 38.89 10.54 -46.88
CA GLY A 539 37.70 11.14 -47.50
C GLY A 539 36.34 10.68 -46.94
N ILE A 540 36.31 9.93 -45.83
CA ILE A 540 35.09 9.49 -45.12
C ILE A 540 34.99 10.23 -43.81
N ASP A 541 33.81 10.80 -43.54
CA ASP A 541 33.51 11.47 -42.27
C ASP A 541 33.45 10.47 -41.11
N MET A 542 34.05 10.85 -39.98
CA MET A 542 34.09 10.04 -38.74
C MET A 542 33.66 10.84 -37.52
N GLU A 543 32.98 11.97 -37.68
CA GLU A 543 32.53 12.84 -36.59
C GLU A 543 31.64 12.09 -35.62
N TYR A 544 30.66 11.34 -36.14
CA TYR A 544 29.76 10.54 -35.36
C TYR A 544 30.46 9.52 -34.43
N GLU A 545 31.39 8.74 -34.98
CA GLU A 545 32.12 7.73 -34.20
C GLU A 545 32.99 8.35 -33.12
N LEU A 546 33.67 9.47 -33.44
CA LEU A 546 34.54 10.13 -32.48
C LEU A 546 33.77 10.85 -31.38
N GLU A 547 32.69 11.52 -31.72
CA GLU A 547 31.82 12.20 -30.73
C GLU A 547 31.17 11.20 -29.79
N SER A 548 30.51 10.16 -30.33
CA SER A 548 29.89 9.10 -29.56
C SER A 548 30.87 8.36 -28.64
N ALA A 549 32.07 8.02 -29.16
CA ALA A 549 33.10 7.36 -28.36
C ALA A 549 33.59 8.24 -27.20
N ARG A 550 33.76 9.55 -27.42
CA ARG A 550 34.18 10.52 -26.38
C ARG A 550 33.12 10.64 -25.30
N GLN A 551 31.85 10.80 -25.70
CA GLN A 551 30.71 10.91 -24.74
C GLN A 551 30.57 9.65 -23.88
N LEU A 552 30.54 8.48 -24.51
CA LEU A 552 30.44 7.21 -23.80
C LEU A 552 31.66 6.95 -22.89
N SER A 553 32.89 7.29 -23.34
CA SER A 553 34.08 7.15 -22.50
C SER A 553 34.04 8.03 -21.24
N LYS A 554 33.50 9.26 -21.37
CA LYS A 554 33.31 10.16 -20.23
C LYS A 554 32.27 9.59 -19.24
N LEU A 555 31.11 9.13 -19.74
CA LEU A 555 30.05 8.56 -18.94
C LEU A 555 30.48 7.25 -18.26
N ALA A 556 31.18 6.36 -18.96
CA ALA A 556 31.73 5.13 -18.40
C ALA A 556 32.72 5.40 -17.26
N SER A 557 33.56 6.43 -17.41
CA SER A 557 34.48 6.87 -16.37
C SER A 557 33.74 7.44 -15.15
N GLU A 558 32.62 8.16 -15.37
CA GLU A 558 31.77 8.65 -14.27
C GLU A 558 31.06 7.50 -13.58
N ALA A 559 30.45 6.59 -14.33
CA ALA A 559 29.79 5.40 -13.76
C ALA A 559 30.80 4.55 -12.94
N HIS A 560 32.03 4.38 -13.43
CA HIS A 560 33.08 3.68 -12.69
C HIS A 560 33.40 4.37 -11.36
N ARG A 561 33.52 5.72 -11.34
CA ARG A 561 33.68 6.46 -10.10
C ARG A 561 32.47 6.31 -9.15
N CYS A 562 31.25 6.30 -9.70
CA CYS A 562 30.04 6.08 -8.90
C CYS A 562 29.96 4.67 -8.30
N VAL A 563 30.45 3.65 -9.00
CA VAL A 563 30.61 2.29 -8.48
C VAL A 563 31.47 2.29 -7.21
N HIS A 564 32.64 2.97 -7.24
CA HIS A 564 33.48 3.07 -6.05
C HIS A 564 32.83 3.88 -4.92
N ARG A 565 32.14 4.99 -5.23
CA ARG A 565 31.38 5.74 -4.22
C ARG A 565 30.30 4.89 -3.54
N LEU A 566 29.63 4.01 -4.30
CA LEU A 566 28.64 3.11 -3.73
C LEU A 566 29.28 2.03 -2.84
N ASP A 567 30.44 1.47 -3.23
CA ASP A 567 31.21 0.58 -2.37
C ASP A 567 31.63 1.25 -1.06
N ASP A 568 32.15 2.48 -1.15
CA ASP A 568 32.59 3.25 0.03
C ASP A 568 31.38 3.57 0.94
N ALA A 569 30.22 3.91 0.37
CA ALA A 569 29.01 4.18 1.13
C ALA A 569 28.53 2.92 1.88
N LEU A 570 28.54 1.76 1.22
CA LEU A 570 28.20 0.47 1.86
C LEU A 570 29.20 0.11 2.97
N ALA A 571 30.49 0.29 2.73
CA ALA A 571 31.55 -0.05 3.71
C ALA A 571 31.54 0.87 4.93
N SER A 572 31.11 2.12 4.79
CA SER A 572 31.07 3.11 5.87
C SER A 572 29.78 3.06 6.71
N ALA A 573 28.72 2.41 6.19
CA ALA A 573 27.44 2.33 6.88
C ALA A 573 27.56 1.44 8.13
N SER A 574 27.29 2.03 9.32
CA SER A 574 27.41 1.35 10.61
C SER A 574 26.56 2.04 11.67
N GLY A 575 26.32 1.37 12.79
CA GLY A 575 25.59 1.90 13.93
C GLY A 575 24.49 0.97 14.42
N ASP A 576 23.63 1.48 15.30
CA ASP A 576 22.37 0.81 15.67
C ASP A 576 21.40 0.80 14.48
N SER A 577 20.28 0.09 14.59
CA SER A 577 19.31 -0.13 13.52
C SER A 577 18.84 1.19 12.88
N LEU A 578 18.56 2.22 13.69
CA LEU A 578 18.08 3.51 13.20
C LEU A 578 19.20 4.32 12.51
N THR A 579 20.38 4.38 13.13
CA THR A 579 21.54 5.07 12.55
C THR A 579 21.95 4.41 11.25
N LEU A 580 21.95 3.09 11.19
CA LEU A 580 22.24 2.32 9.99
C LEU A 580 21.22 2.60 8.88
N ALA A 581 19.92 2.57 9.19
CA ALA A 581 18.87 2.86 8.23
C ALA A 581 18.98 4.30 7.65
N ARG A 582 19.31 5.28 8.49
CA ARG A 582 19.58 6.66 8.04
C ARG A 582 20.82 6.75 7.16
N SER A 583 21.89 6.01 7.49
CA SER A 583 23.10 5.94 6.64
C SER A 583 22.79 5.36 5.26
N TYR A 584 21.91 4.36 5.18
CA TYR A 584 21.45 3.80 3.91
C TYR A 584 20.61 4.80 3.12
N ARG A 585 19.69 5.52 3.77
CA ARG A 585 18.88 6.57 3.13
C ARG A 585 19.76 7.70 2.56
N ASP A 586 20.66 8.24 3.37
CA ASP A 586 21.39 9.47 3.04
C ASP A 586 22.64 9.19 2.17
N GLY A 587 23.36 8.11 2.47
CA GLY A 587 24.60 7.74 1.79
C GLY A 587 24.38 6.76 0.65
N VAL A 588 23.87 5.56 0.94
CA VAL A 588 23.77 4.47 -0.04
C VAL A 588 22.80 4.82 -1.18
N LEU A 589 21.57 5.25 -0.87
CA LEU A 589 20.60 5.65 -1.92
C LEU A 589 21.08 6.83 -2.74
N SER A 590 21.79 7.79 -2.14
CA SER A 590 22.38 8.93 -2.88
C SER A 590 23.44 8.46 -3.88
N ALA A 591 24.31 7.52 -3.48
CA ALA A 591 25.33 6.93 -4.37
C ALA A 591 24.69 6.08 -5.48
N MET A 592 23.63 5.31 -5.17
CA MET A 592 22.85 4.56 -6.15
C MET A 592 22.22 5.48 -7.20
N ASN A 593 21.62 6.60 -6.79
CA ASN A 593 21.02 7.57 -7.71
C ASN A 593 22.06 8.19 -8.64
N ALA A 594 23.25 8.49 -8.13
CA ALA A 594 24.34 9.01 -8.96
C ALA A 594 24.82 7.97 -10.00
N LEU A 595 24.97 6.70 -9.61
CA LEU A 595 25.31 5.62 -10.51
C LEU A 595 24.23 5.41 -11.58
N ARG A 596 22.95 5.41 -11.17
CA ARG A 596 21.82 5.30 -12.08
C ARG A 596 21.82 6.38 -13.14
N ALA A 597 22.00 7.65 -12.75
CA ALA A 597 22.00 8.77 -13.67
C ALA A 597 23.06 8.61 -14.78
N ALA A 598 24.28 8.18 -14.42
CA ALA A 598 25.35 7.95 -15.39
C ALA A 598 25.06 6.77 -16.33
N VAL A 599 24.49 5.69 -15.81
CA VAL A 599 24.16 4.49 -16.58
C VAL A 599 22.96 4.72 -17.50
N ASP A 600 21.89 5.36 -17.00
CA ASP A 600 20.71 5.67 -17.81
C ASP A 600 21.07 6.59 -19.00
N GLU A 601 22.00 7.53 -18.80
CA GLU A 601 22.50 8.36 -19.91
C GLU A 601 23.36 7.55 -20.91
N MET A 602 24.17 6.57 -20.45
CA MET A 602 24.91 5.66 -21.35
C MET A 602 23.97 4.82 -22.22
N GLU A 603 22.80 4.41 -21.70
CA GLU A 603 21.80 3.65 -22.47
C GLU A 603 21.35 4.44 -23.72
N VAL A 604 21.16 5.75 -23.58
CA VAL A 604 20.72 6.63 -24.70
C VAL A 604 21.70 6.65 -25.86
N TYR A 605 23.02 6.57 -25.59
CA TYR A 605 24.08 6.67 -26.61
C TYR A 605 24.63 5.31 -27.06
N THR A 606 24.22 4.22 -26.43
CA THR A 606 24.71 2.88 -26.75
C THR A 606 23.83 2.19 -27.79
N ASP A 607 24.45 1.53 -28.77
CA ASP A 607 23.73 0.71 -29.75
C ASP A 607 22.82 -0.32 -29.02
N ALA A 608 21.55 -0.37 -29.42
CA ALA A 608 20.56 -1.24 -28.79
C ALA A 608 20.96 -2.72 -28.80
N SER A 609 21.74 -3.17 -29.81
CA SER A 609 22.24 -4.54 -29.88
C SER A 609 23.39 -4.82 -28.91
N CYS A 610 24.03 -3.76 -28.39
CA CYS A 610 25.12 -3.84 -27.42
C CYS A 610 24.65 -3.64 -25.98
N TRP A 611 23.46 -3.05 -25.78
CA TRP A 611 22.92 -2.82 -24.45
C TRP A 611 22.48 -4.15 -23.82
N PRO A 612 22.89 -4.46 -22.58
CA PRO A 612 22.70 -5.82 -22.01
C PRO A 612 21.27 -6.12 -21.59
N TYR A 613 20.43 -5.12 -21.36
CA TYR A 613 19.12 -5.26 -20.76
C TYR A 613 17.97 -4.80 -21.65
N PRO A 614 16.75 -5.36 -21.51
CA PRO A 614 15.56 -4.77 -22.10
C PRO A 614 15.34 -3.33 -21.63
N SER A 615 15.09 -2.44 -22.58
CA SER A 615 14.78 -1.03 -22.29
C SER A 615 13.38 -0.86 -21.68
N TYR A 616 13.12 0.30 -21.08
CA TYR A 616 11.77 0.65 -20.61
C TYR A 616 10.73 0.57 -21.72
N GLY A 617 11.05 1.07 -22.91
CA GLY A 617 10.17 0.99 -24.07
C GLY A 617 9.81 -0.46 -24.44
N ALA A 618 10.79 -1.37 -24.38
CA ALA A 618 10.56 -2.77 -24.64
C ALA A 618 9.63 -3.40 -23.57
N MET A 619 9.90 -3.17 -22.28
CA MET A 619 9.11 -3.77 -21.20
C MET A 619 7.68 -3.21 -21.11
N LEU A 620 7.51 -1.90 -21.18
CA LEU A 620 6.21 -1.24 -20.99
C LEU A 620 5.24 -1.40 -22.18
N PHE A 621 5.77 -1.72 -23.37
CA PHE A 621 4.96 -1.82 -24.60
C PHE A 621 5.02 -3.18 -25.28
N SER A 622 5.67 -4.20 -24.69
CA SER A 622 5.81 -5.55 -25.28
C SER A 622 4.55 -6.39 -25.23
N VAL A 623 3.77 -6.30 -24.16
CA VAL A 623 2.53 -7.07 -24.02
C VAL A 623 1.49 -6.55 -25.02
N ARG A 624 1.05 -7.44 -25.92
CA ARG A 624 0.11 -7.11 -27.01
C ARG A 624 -1.13 -8.00 -26.95
#